data_b00a743ff24403d7ecf7b940668a310e
#
_entry.id   b00a743ff24403d7ecf7b940668a310e
#
_cell.length_a   1.000
_cell.length_b   1.000
_cell.length_c   1.000
_cell.angle_alpha   90.00
_cell.angle_beta   90.00
_cell.angle_gamma   90.00
#
_symmetry.space_group_name_H-M   'P 1'
#
loop_
_entity.id
_entity.type
_entity.pdbx_description
1 polymer ?
#
loop_
_entity_poly.entity_id
_entity_poly.type
_entity_poly.pdbx_seq_one_letter_code
_entity_poly.pdbx_strand_id
1 'polypeptide(L)'
;MSGLRELRLEKKMTQQQVADMMGISLRSYISYENDKEKIGTLKYNYIMEKLSEMNPIDEEHGILDVEDIMQKCTKVFANYDVNFCYLFGSYAKGKATPTSDVDLLISANVRGLKFFGLVEEIREALHKRVDVLDINQLKDNLELTEEILRDGVKIYG
;
A
#
# COMPACT_ATOMS: atom_id res chain seq x y z
N MET A 1 1.45 15.78 26.26
CA MET A 1 2.06 14.45 26.06
C MET A 1 1.22 13.62 25.10
N SER A 2 1.80 13.21 24.01
CA SER A 2 1.10 12.32 23.11
C SER A 2 0.98 10.92 23.75
N GLY A 3 -0.24 10.45 23.88
CA GLY A 3 -0.52 9.10 24.35
C GLY A 3 -0.46 8.09 23.23
N LEU A 4 -0.63 6.83 23.58
CA LEU A 4 -0.62 5.71 22.63
C LEU A 4 -1.68 5.91 21.53
N ARG A 5 -2.86 6.40 21.89
CA ARG A 5 -3.94 6.68 20.93
C ARG A 5 -3.53 7.73 19.89
N GLU A 6 -2.93 8.81 20.34
CA GLU A 6 -2.49 9.89 19.45
C GLU A 6 -1.44 9.40 18.47
N LEU A 7 -0.45 8.66 18.97
CA LEU A 7 0.59 8.07 18.13
C LEU A 7 0.00 7.09 17.09
N ARG A 8 -0.96 6.26 17.51
CA ARG A 8 -1.64 5.35 16.59
C ARG A 8 -2.37 6.10 15.48
N LEU A 9 -3.09 7.17 15.84
CA LEU A 9 -3.82 7.99 14.85
C LEU A 9 -2.87 8.71 13.90
N GLU A 10 -1.74 9.19 14.41
CA GLU A 10 -0.68 9.77 13.59
C GLU A 10 -0.15 8.76 12.57
N LYS A 11 -0.01 7.51 12.98
CA LYS A 11 0.41 6.42 12.10
C LYS A 11 -0.72 5.86 11.20
N LYS A 12 -1.92 6.44 11.28
CA LYS A 12 -3.08 6.05 10.46
C LYS A 12 -3.47 4.58 10.63
N MET A 13 -3.31 4.05 11.85
CA MET A 13 -3.62 2.66 12.18
C MET A 13 -4.91 2.54 12.98
N THR A 14 -5.63 1.45 12.76
CA THR A 14 -6.76 1.07 13.62
C THR A 14 -6.26 0.37 14.88
N GLN A 15 -7.11 0.33 15.91
CA GLN A 15 -6.80 -0.40 17.14
C GLN A 15 -6.55 -1.89 16.85
N GLN A 16 -7.34 -2.48 15.95
CA GLN A 16 -7.17 -3.88 15.56
C GLN A 16 -5.83 -4.12 14.87
N GLN A 17 -5.42 -3.21 13.99
CA GLN A 17 -4.13 -3.33 13.30
C GLN A 17 -2.95 -3.31 14.28
N VAL A 18 -3.00 -2.44 15.28
CA VAL A 18 -1.94 -2.38 16.29
C VAL A 18 -1.96 -3.63 17.17
N ALA A 19 -3.13 -4.09 17.59
CA ALA A 19 -3.27 -5.32 18.38
C ALA A 19 -2.68 -6.53 17.62
N ASP A 20 -3.01 -6.68 16.36
CA ASP A 20 -2.51 -7.75 15.50
C ASP A 20 -0.98 -7.67 15.34
N MET A 21 -0.45 -6.48 15.13
CA MET A 21 0.99 -6.25 15.02
C MET A 21 1.72 -6.64 16.29
N MET A 22 1.13 -6.36 17.44
CA MET A 22 1.73 -6.64 18.75
C MET A 22 1.47 -8.09 19.23
N GLY A 23 0.62 -8.84 18.52
CA GLY A 23 0.26 -10.20 18.92
C GLY A 23 -0.58 -10.27 20.18
N ILE A 24 -1.38 -9.26 20.47
CA ILE A 24 -2.28 -9.18 21.62
C ILE A 24 -3.73 -9.06 21.17
N SER A 25 -4.67 -9.32 22.08
CA SER A 25 -6.08 -9.16 21.78
C SER A 25 -6.45 -7.67 21.63
N LEU A 26 -7.48 -7.38 20.84
CA LEU A 26 -8.03 -6.02 20.70
C LEU A 26 -8.40 -5.43 22.07
N ARG A 27 -9.02 -6.25 22.93
CA ARG A 27 -9.41 -5.84 24.27
C ARG A 27 -8.21 -5.42 25.12
N SER A 28 -7.12 -6.20 25.08
CA SER A 28 -5.87 -5.84 25.76
C SER A 28 -5.31 -4.53 25.26
N TYR A 29 -5.26 -4.36 23.93
CA TYR A 29 -4.75 -3.13 23.34
C TYR A 29 -5.59 -1.91 23.75
N ILE A 30 -6.91 -1.99 23.68
CA ILE A 30 -7.81 -0.92 24.09
C ILE A 30 -7.55 -0.52 25.56
N SER A 31 -7.28 -1.48 26.42
CA SER A 31 -6.96 -1.17 27.82
C SER A 31 -5.66 -0.37 27.96
N TYR A 32 -4.66 -0.60 27.13
CA TYR A 32 -3.44 0.21 27.12
C TYR A 32 -3.67 1.65 26.67
N GLU A 33 -4.62 1.89 25.78
CA GLU A 33 -4.99 3.26 25.39
C GLU A 33 -5.78 4.02 26.49
N ASN A 34 -6.63 3.32 27.22
CA ASN A 34 -7.62 3.94 28.10
C ASN A 34 -7.26 3.91 29.59
N ASP A 35 -6.43 2.97 30.02
CA ASP A 35 -6.09 2.78 31.43
C ASP A 35 -4.83 3.58 31.80
N LYS A 36 -5.01 4.61 32.61
CA LYS A 36 -3.89 5.47 33.07
C LYS A 36 -2.85 4.73 33.88
N GLU A 37 -3.23 3.64 34.57
CA GLU A 37 -2.31 2.84 35.36
C GLU A 37 -1.32 2.05 34.52
N LYS A 38 -1.63 1.85 33.24
CA LYS A 38 -0.77 1.13 32.29
C LYS A 38 0.30 2.01 31.66
N ILE A 39 0.15 3.33 31.77
CA ILE A 39 1.14 4.29 31.23
C ILE A 39 2.47 4.09 31.95
N GLY A 40 3.55 3.94 31.18
CA GLY A 40 4.88 3.71 31.71
C GLY A 40 5.23 2.26 32.06
N THR A 41 4.30 1.31 31.91
CA THR A 41 4.63 -0.10 32.04
C THR A 41 5.54 -0.56 30.91
N LEU A 42 6.25 -1.68 31.10
CA LEU A 42 7.13 -2.23 30.08
C LEU A 42 6.41 -2.50 28.76
N LYS A 43 5.21 -3.07 28.81
CA LYS A 43 4.41 -3.34 27.60
C LYS A 43 3.93 -2.06 26.93
N TYR A 44 3.48 -1.09 27.70
CA TYR A 44 3.09 0.20 27.17
C TYR A 44 4.24 0.87 26.42
N ASN A 45 5.41 0.95 27.05
CA ASN A 45 6.61 1.53 26.46
C ASN A 45 7.05 0.76 25.21
N TYR A 46 6.93 -0.58 25.21
CA TYR A 46 7.25 -1.42 24.07
C TYR A 46 6.33 -1.10 22.87
N ILE A 47 5.01 -0.96 23.12
CA ILE A 47 4.05 -0.60 22.09
C ILE A 47 4.35 0.80 21.52
N MET A 48 4.64 1.77 22.41
CA MET A 48 5.01 3.13 22.01
C MET A 48 6.27 3.14 21.13
N GLU A 49 7.28 2.40 21.52
CA GLU A 49 8.53 2.29 20.76
C GLU A 49 8.28 1.69 19.38
N LYS A 50 7.56 0.57 19.31
CA LYS A 50 7.24 -0.10 18.03
C LYS A 50 6.42 0.79 17.10
N LEU A 51 5.42 1.49 17.64
CA LEU A 51 4.63 2.42 16.84
C LEU A 51 5.46 3.62 16.34
N SER A 52 6.36 4.15 17.19
CA SER A 52 7.19 5.28 16.79
C SER A 52 8.19 4.94 15.68
N GLU A 53 8.65 3.69 15.64
CA GLU A 53 9.54 3.19 14.59
C GLU A 53 8.83 2.99 13.25
N MET A 54 7.50 2.85 13.26
CA MET A 54 6.74 2.65 12.05
C MET A 54 6.60 3.95 11.26
N ASN A 55 6.96 3.89 9.99
CA ASN A 55 6.71 4.98 9.07
C ASN A 55 5.44 4.68 8.27
N PRO A 56 4.42 5.57 8.31
CA PRO A 56 3.23 5.35 7.51
C PRO A 56 3.60 5.38 6.02
N ILE A 57 2.93 4.53 5.25
CA ILE A 57 3.03 4.59 3.79
C ILE A 57 1.86 5.44 3.29
N ASP A 58 2.18 6.57 2.66
CA ASP A 58 1.22 7.43 1.99
C ASP A 58 1.87 8.04 0.74
N GLU A 59 1.22 8.98 0.10
CA GLU A 59 1.71 9.58 -1.15
C GLU A 59 3.07 10.28 -1.02
N GLU A 60 3.44 10.70 0.17
CA GLU A 60 4.69 11.43 0.43
C GLU A 60 5.68 10.66 1.30
N HIS A 61 5.25 9.57 1.92
CA HIS A 61 6.05 8.82 2.90
C HIS A 61 6.08 7.34 2.61
N GLY A 62 7.22 6.73 2.83
CA GLY A 62 7.41 5.30 2.71
C GLY A 62 7.53 4.81 1.26
N ILE A 63 8.11 3.65 1.11
CA ILE A 63 8.30 2.98 -0.19
C ILE A 63 7.71 1.58 -0.05
N LEU A 64 6.84 1.20 -1.01
CA LEU A 64 6.33 -0.16 -1.10
C LEU A 64 7.40 -1.07 -1.71
N ASP A 65 7.45 -2.33 -1.31
CA ASP A 65 8.20 -3.31 -2.08
C ASP A 65 7.30 -3.93 -3.18
N VAL A 66 7.94 -4.58 -4.14
CA VAL A 66 7.23 -5.18 -5.28
C VAL A 66 6.25 -6.26 -4.83
N GLU A 67 6.62 -7.03 -3.82
CA GLU A 67 5.76 -8.09 -3.30
C GLU A 67 4.49 -7.55 -2.64
N ASP A 68 4.60 -6.45 -1.89
CA ASP A 68 3.44 -5.76 -1.31
C ASP A 68 2.51 -5.25 -2.41
N ILE A 69 3.05 -4.65 -3.45
CA ILE A 69 2.28 -4.17 -4.59
C ILE A 69 1.56 -5.36 -5.25
N MET A 70 2.26 -6.44 -5.49
CA MET A 70 1.71 -7.66 -6.07
C MET A 70 0.53 -8.22 -5.26
N GLN A 71 0.71 -8.38 -3.95
CA GLN A 71 -0.31 -8.95 -3.07
C GLN A 71 -1.55 -8.06 -3.01
N LYS A 72 -1.38 -6.76 -2.84
CA LYS A 72 -2.48 -5.81 -2.74
C LYS A 72 -3.24 -5.69 -4.05
N CYS A 73 -2.54 -5.62 -5.17
CA CYS A 73 -3.17 -5.58 -6.48
C CYS A 73 -3.91 -6.88 -6.81
N THR A 74 -3.38 -8.03 -6.45
CA THR A 74 -4.04 -9.33 -6.67
C THR A 74 -5.40 -9.37 -5.98
N LYS A 75 -5.50 -8.85 -4.77
CA LYS A 75 -6.78 -8.78 -4.05
C LYS A 75 -7.80 -7.89 -4.75
N VAL A 76 -7.36 -6.76 -5.28
CA VAL A 76 -8.23 -5.85 -6.04
C VAL A 76 -8.66 -6.52 -7.36
N PHE A 77 -7.73 -7.10 -8.09
CA PHE A 77 -8.01 -7.72 -9.39
C PHE A 77 -8.95 -8.93 -9.30
N ALA A 78 -9.04 -9.57 -8.15
CA ALA A 78 -9.98 -10.67 -7.93
C ALA A 78 -11.44 -10.26 -8.15
N ASN A 79 -11.77 -8.96 -8.04
CA ASN A 79 -13.10 -8.42 -8.22
C ASN A 79 -13.37 -7.90 -9.63
N TYR A 80 -12.40 -8.00 -10.54
CA TYR A 80 -12.48 -7.47 -11.90
C TYR A 80 -11.98 -8.48 -12.92
N ASP A 81 -12.37 -8.31 -14.16
CA ASP A 81 -11.92 -9.16 -15.27
C ASP A 81 -10.60 -8.64 -15.84
N VAL A 82 -9.52 -8.93 -15.12
CA VAL A 82 -8.15 -8.51 -15.47
C VAL A 82 -7.38 -9.71 -16.03
N ASN A 83 -6.80 -9.54 -17.21
CA ASN A 83 -6.00 -10.58 -17.86
C ASN A 83 -4.58 -10.64 -17.28
N PHE A 84 -3.91 -9.50 -17.20
CA PHE A 84 -2.59 -9.39 -16.60
C PHE A 84 -2.28 -7.94 -16.22
N CYS A 85 -1.26 -7.78 -15.38
CA CYS A 85 -0.74 -6.47 -14.98
C CYS A 85 0.78 -6.51 -14.86
N TYR A 86 1.43 -5.50 -15.40
CA TYR A 86 2.87 -5.28 -15.25
C TYR A 86 3.13 -4.01 -14.46
N LEU A 87 4.07 -4.10 -13.52
CA LEU A 87 4.66 -2.94 -12.83
C LEU A 87 5.82 -2.43 -13.67
N PHE A 88 5.88 -1.13 -13.92
CA PHE A 88 6.99 -0.51 -14.63
C PHE A 88 7.42 0.79 -13.92
N GLY A 89 8.30 1.56 -14.54
CA GLY A 89 8.79 2.81 -13.97
C GLY A 89 9.74 2.62 -12.79
N SER A 90 9.78 3.60 -11.89
CA SER A 90 10.75 3.65 -10.79
C SER A 90 10.65 2.46 -9.83
N TYR A 91 9.44 2.00 -9.51
CA TYR A 91 9.27 0.85 -8.63
C TYR A 91 9.79 -0.44 -9.24
N ALA A 92 9.62 -0.65 -10.54
CA ALA A 92 10.14 -1.83 -11.22
C ALA A 92 11.66 -1.83 -11.30
N LYS A 93 12.26 -0.63 -11.41
CA LYS A 93 13.71 -0.45 -11.52
C LYS A 93 14.43 -0.43 -10.16
N GLY A 94 13.71 -0.50 -9.07
CA GLY A 94 14.29 -0.37 -7.73
C GLY A 94 14.81 1.02 -7.40
N LYS A 95 14.27 2.05 -8.05
CA LYS A 95 14.67 3.46 -7.89
C LYS A 95 13.57 4.34 -7.30
N ALA A 96 12.52 3.73 -6.77
CA ALA A 96 11.41 4.47 -6.18
C ALA A 96 11.85 5.30 -4.97
N THR A 97 11.26 6.46 -4.85
CA THR A 97 11.39 7.36 -3.69
C THR A 97 10.05 7.43 -2.98
N PRO A 98 9.96 8.00 -1.76
CA PRO A 98 8.69 8.14 -1.05
C PRO A 98 7.60 8.88 -1.84
N THR A 99 7.97 9.75 -2.77
CA THR A 99 7.03 10.52 -3.60
C THR A 99 6.80 9.91 -4.98
N SER A 100 7.42 8.78 -5.30
CA SER A 100 7.24 8.13 -6.59
C SER A 100 5.84 7.58 -6.77
N ASP A 101 5.30 7.73 -7.97
CA ASP A 101 4.05 7.09 -8.38
C ASP A 101 4.27 5.61 -8.66
N VAL A 102 3.22 4.83 -8.53
CA VAL A 102 3.22 3.41 -8.94
C VAL A 102 2.70 3.35 -10.38
N ASP A 103 3.53 2.88 -11.29
CA ASP A 103 3.18 2.80 -12.72
C ASP A 103 2.77 1.37 -13.07
N LEU A 104 1.53 1.21 -13.53
CA LEU A 104 0.97 -0.09 -13.87
C LEU A 104 0.45 -0.11 -15.31
N LEU A 105 0.73 -1.21 -16.01
CA LEU A 105 0.14 -1.52 -17.29
C LEU A 105 -0.85 -2.66 -17.09
N ILE A 106 -2.12 -2.43 -17.45
CA ILE A 106 -3.19 -3.40 -17.24
C ILE A 106 -3.81 -3.80 -18.58
N SER A 107 -3.97 -5.10 -18.77
CA SER A 107 -4.85 -5.66 -19.79
C SER A 107 -6.09 -6.21 -19.12
N ALA A 108 -7.24 -5.59 -19.35
CA ALA A 108 -8.49 -5.95 -18.70
C ALA A 108 -9.68 -5.77 -19.64
N ASN A 109 -10.74 -6.55 -19.40
CA ASN A 109 -12.02 -6.40 -20.08
C ASN A 109 -12.96 -5.46 -19.28
N VAL A 110 -12.39 -4.40 -18.71
CA VAL A 110 -13.09 -3.43 -17.88
C VAL A 110 -12.98 -2.06 -18.54
N ARG A 111 -14.11 -1.38 -18.68
CA ARG A 111 -14.18 -0.08 -19.36
C ARG A 111 -15.07 0.91 -18.62
N GLY A 112 -14.86 2.20 -18.89
CA GLY A 112 -15.69 3.28 -18.36
C GLY A 112 -15.58 3.41 -16.84
N LEU A 113 -16.72 3.57 -16.17
CA LEU A 113 -16.77 3.77 -14.73
C LEU A 113 -16.18 2.62 -13.93
N LYS A 114 -16.30 1.39 -14.42
CA LYS A 114 -15.68 0.23 -13.76
C LYS A 114 -14.16 0.30 -13.78
N PHE A 115 -13.59 0.82 -14.85
CA PHE A 115 -12.14 1.03 -14.94
C PHE A 115 -11.68 2.09 -13.93
N PHE A 116 -12.41 3.20 -13.81
CA PHE A 116 -12.16 4.19 -12.77
C PHE A 116 -12.24 3.60 -11.37
N GLY A 117 -13.24 2.77 -11.11
CA GLY A 117 -13.39 2.05 -9.84
C GLY A 117 -12.19 1.16 -9.54
N LEU A 118 -11.70 0.43 -10.55
CA LEU A 118 -10.50 -0.39 -10.44
C LEU A 118 -9.27 0.44 -10.05
N VAL A 119 -9.05 1.56 -10.74
CA VAL A 119 -7.92 2.45 -10.45
C VAL A 119 -7.99 3.01 -9.04
N GLU A 120 -9.19 3.46 -8.60
CA GLU A 120 -9.38 3.99 -7.25
C GLU A 120 -9.16 2.92 -6.17
N GLU A 121 -9.62 1.69 -6.39
CA GLU A 121 -9.36 0.59 -5.45
C GLU A 121 -7.87 0.26 -5.33
N ILE A 122 -7.14 0.30 -6.45
CA ILE A 122 -5.68 0.11 -6.44
C ILE A 122 -5.03 1.24 -5.63
N ARG A 123 -5.41 2.48 -5.88
CA ARG A 123 -4.87 3.65 -5.17
C ARG A 123 -5.11 3.55 -3.67
N GLU A 124 -6.33 3.20 -3.26
CA GLU A 124 -6.67 3.02 -1.85
C GLU A 124 -5.89 1.86 -1.21
N ALA A 125 -5.71 0.76 -1.94
CA ALA A 125 -4.97 -0.39 -1.44
C ALA A 125 -3.49 -0.09 -1.24
N LEU A 126 -2.88 0.66 -2.16
CA LEU A 126 -1.44 0.96 -2.13
C LEU A 126 -1.10 2.21 -1.33
N HIS A 127 -2.05 3.09 -1.05
CA HIS A 127 -1.83 4.40 -0.41
C HIS A 127 -0.79 5.26 -1.16
N LYS A 128 -0.71 5.09 -2.47
CA LYS A 128 0.17 5.83 -3.38
C LYS A 128 -0.62 6.36 -4.56
N ARG A 129 -0.08 7.39 -5.19
CA ARG A 129 -0.56 7.77 -6.51
C ARG A 129 -0.24 6.65 -7.48
N VAL A 130 -1.20 6.29 -8.29
CA VAL A 130 -1.08 5.20 -9.26
C VAL A 130 -1.37 5.74 -10.65
N ASP A 131 -0.43 5.51 -11.55
CA ASP A 131 -0.58 5.82 -12.96
C ASP A 131 -0.86 4.52 -13.70
N VAL A 132 -2.08 4.37 -14.20
CA VAL A 132 -2.53 3.13 -14.84
C VAL A 132 -2.68 3.35 -16.33
N LEU A 133 -1.97 2.56 -17.11
CA LEU A 133 -2.11 2.49 -18.56
C LEU A 133 -2.87 1.23 -18.96
N ASP A 134 -3.86 1.37 -19.84
CA ASP A 134 -4.47 0.25 -20.54
C ASP A 134 -3.51 -0.19 -21.66
N ILE A 135 -3.47 -1.48 -21.96
CA ILE A 135 -2.58 -2.02 -23.00
C ILE A 135 -2.79 -1.35 -24.37
N ASN A 136 -4.00 -0.90 -24.65
CA ASN A 136 -4.27 -0.19 -25.90
C ASN A 136 -3.55 1.16 -25.99
N GLN A 137 -3.17 1.75 -24.88
CA GLN A 137 -2.42 3.01 -24.83
C GLN A 137 -0.93 2.82 -25.16
N LEU A 138 -0.43 1.59 -25.22
CA LEU A 138 0.93 1.30 -25.72
C LEU A 138 1.01 1.36 -27.24
N LYS A 139 -0.10 1.32 -27.94
CA LYS A 139 -0.13 1.43 -29.38
C LYS A 139 0.53 2.73 -29.80
N ASP A 140 1.49 2.67 -30.70
CA ASP A 140 2.27 3.80 -31.18
C ASP A 140 3.24 4.41 -30.14
N ASN A 141 3.50 3.75 -29.01
CA ASN A 141 4.51 4.16 -28.04
C ASN A 141 5.58 3.07 -27.85
N LEU A 142 6.47 3.00 -28.84
CA LEU A 142 7.51 1.98 -28.86
C LEU A 142 8.50 2.14 -27.71
N GLU A 143 8.85 3.37 -27.34
CA GLU A 143 9.80 3.66 -26.28
C GLU A 143 9.32 3.11 -24.93
N LEU A 144 8.06 3.36 -24.59
CA LEU A 144 7.47 2.85 -23.36
C LEU A 144 7.33 1.33 -23.40
N THR A 145 6.96 0.77 -24.54
CA THR A 145 6.89 -0.68 -24.74
C THR A 145 8.23 -1.34 -24.49
N GLU A 146 9.31 -0.78 -25.03
CA GLU A 146 10.68 -1.28 -24.79
C GLU A 146 11.07 -1.20 -23.32
N GLU A 147 10.73 -0.10 -22.63
CA GLU A 147 10.99 0.05 -21.20
C GLU A 147 10.31 -1.05 -20.39
N ILE A 148 9.03 -1.31 -20.66
CA ILE A 148 8.26 -2.34 -19.96
C ILE A 148 8.83 -3.74 -20.23
N LEU A 149 9.19 -4.03 -21.46
CA LEU A 149 9.79 -5.32 -21.82
C LEU A 149 11.15 -5.54 -21.19
N ARG A 150 11.93 -4.49 -21.01
CA ARG A 150 13.27 -4.57 -20.43
C ARG A 150 13.23 -4.63 -18.89
N ASP A 151 12.47 -3.73 -18.25
CA ASP A 151 12.51 -3.51 -16.81
C ASP A 151 11.21 -3.87 -16.08
N GLY A 152 10.12 -4.09 -16.81
CA GLY A 152 8.81 -4.37 -16.23
C GLY A 152 8.75 -5.68 -15.47
N VAL A 153 7.94 -5.71 -14.41
CA VAL A 153 7.71 -6.89 -13.58
C VAL A 153 6.24 -7.29 -13.67
N LYS A 154 5.99 -8.52 -14.09
CA LYS A 154 4.63 -9.05 -14.13
C LYS A 154 4.16 -9.32 -12.71
N ILE A 155 3.09 -8.63 -12.28
CA ILE A 155 2.55 -8.76 -10.92
C ILE A 155 1.23 -9.52 -10.86
N TYR A 156 0.59 -9.79 -12.00
CA TYR A 156 -0.67 -10.52 -12.08
C TYR A 156 -0.84 -11.18 -13.46
N GLY A 157 -1.44 -12.36 -13.47
CA GLY A 157 -1.76 -13.07 -14.71
C GLY A 157 -0.90 -14.25 -15.10
#